data_8cfd41a593e295dee56ba49735e09b90
#
_entry.id   8cfd41a593e295dee56ba49735e09b90
#
_cell.length_a   1.000
_cell.length_b   1.000
_cell.length_c   1.000
_cell.angle_alpha   90.00
_cell.angle_beta   90.00
_cell.angle_gamma   90.00
#
_symmetry.space_group_name_H-M   'P 1'
#
loop_
_entity.id
_entity.type
_entity.pdbx_description
1 polymer ?
#
loop_
_entity_poly.entity_id
_entity_poly.type
_entity_poly.pdbx_seq_one_letter_code
_entity_poly.pdbx_strand_id
1 'polypeptide(L)'
;MTSNLAIARGALDNIPPVALACSRWLIVFLIFFPFVYQTIQKKRKDFKNEFWKLFFLSATGYAGCGALPYVSGLTTTVTNMSIIYALSPIFIVLLSAYIYKERLKYLQYCAVLLSLFGVSFIIFKGNLNNFLNLNFSIGDVWIFGAAICWSLFSIFLINWKSKFNIIERFTLMSLLGSLILIPFFLIEHFLFL
;
A
#
# COMPACT_ATOMS: atom_id res chain seq x y z
N MET A 1 8.10 -7.91 2.80
CA MET A 1 6.67 -7.60 2.90
C MET A 1 5.87 -8.67 3.63
N THR A 2 6.09 -9.93 3.37
CA THR A 2 5.38 -11.07 4.02
C THR A 2 5.46 -11.04 5.55
N SER A 3 6.62 -10.69 6.13
CA SER A 3 6.77 -10.52 7.58
C SER A 3 5.88 -9.42 8.16
N ASN A 4 5.66 -8.32 7.43
CA ASN A 4 4.75 -7.27 7.86
C ASN A 4 3.28 -7.75 7.88
N LEU A 5 2.88 -8.59 6.91
CA LEU A 5 1.54 -9.18 6.88
C LEU A 5 1.33 -10.21 8.00
N ALA A 6 2.38 -10.98 8.34
CA ALA A 6 2.33 -11.93 9.45
C ALA A 6 2.22 -11.20 10.81
N ILE A 7 3.03 -10.15 11.02
CA ILE A 7 2.95 -9.30 12.22
C ILE A 7 1.59 -8.58 12.28
N ALA A 8 1.10 -8.09 11.14
CA ALA A 8 -0.22 -7.49 11.05
C ALA A 8 -1.28 -8.42 11.65
N ARG A 9 -1.34 -9.66 11.19
CA ARG A 9 -2.35 -10.61 11.67
C ARG A 9 -2.16 -11.00 13.14
N GLY A 10 -0.92 -11.20 13.59
CA GLY A 10 -0.65 -11.55 15.01
C GLY A 10 -0.92 -10.42 15.99
N ALA A 11 -0.94 -9.15 15.55
CA ALA A 11 -1.24 -8.00 16.38
C ALA A 11 -2.76 -7.68 16.45
N LEU A 12 -3.58 -8.22 15.54
CA LEU A 12 -5.01 -7.90 15.45
C LEU A 12 -5.83 -8.41 16.63
N ASP A 13 -5.34 -9.38 17.36
CA ASP A 13 -6.02 -9.91 18.56
C ASP A 13 -6.03 -8.88 19.70
N ASN A 14 -5.08 -7.93 19.69
CA ASN A 14 -4.89 -6.95 20.78
C ASN A 14 -5.01 -5.48 20.35
N ILE A 15 -4.84 -5.19 19.06
CA ILE A 15 -4.78 -3.81 18.56
C ILE A 15 -5.64 -3.67 17.30
N PRO A 16 -6.55 -2.68 17.26
CA PRO A 16 -7.35 -2.39 16.07
C PRO A 16 -6.47 -2.10 14.84
N PRO A 17 -6.86 -2.60 13.65
CA PRO A 17 -6.03 -2.53 12.44
C PRO A 17 -5.65 -1.12 12.00
N VAL A 18 -6.60 -0.17 12.06
CA VAL A 18 -6.31 1.22 11.65
C VAL A 18 -5.46 1.94 12.69
N ALA A 19 -5.67 1.64 13.98
CA ALA A 19 -4.83 2.15 15.07
C ALA A 19 -3.36 1.75 14.87
N LEU A 20 -3.10 0.50 14.50
CA LEU A 20 -1.75 -0.01 14.22
C LEU A 20 -1.12 0.69 13.02
N ALA A 21 -1.88 0.91 11.95
CA ALA A 21 -1.38 1.63 10.77
C ALA A 21 -1.07 3.09 11.07
N CYS A 22 -1.97 3.78 11.78
CA CYS A 22 -1.83 5.19 12.14
C CYS A 22 -0.63 5.42 13.07
N SER A 23 -0.53 4.64 14.16
CA SER A 23 0.58 4.75 15.12
C SER A 23 1.94 4.50 14.46
N ARG A 24 2.05 3.53 13.57
CA ARG A 24 3.28 3.26 12.83
C ARG A 24 3.76 4.48 12.04
N TRP A 25 2.89 5.10 11.25
CA TRP A 25 3.27 6.25 10.43
C TRP A 25 3.52 7.50 11.26
N LEU A 26 2.82 7.65 12.38
CA LEU A 26 3.02 8.75 13.32
C LEU A 26 4.39 8.64 14.01
N ILE A 27 4.78 7.44 14.45
CA ILE A 27 6.10 7.18 15.02
C ILE A 27 7.21 7.48 13.99
N VAL A 28 7.06 7.01 12.77
CA VAL A 28 8.00 7.30 11.68
C VAL A 28 8.14 8.80 11.47
N PHE A 29 7.03 9.54 11.41
CA PHE A 29 7.05 11.00 11.32
C PHE A 29 7.81 11.63 12.49
N LEU A 30 7.51 11.25 13.73
CA LEU A 30 8.15 11.81 14.92
C LEU A 30 9.67 11.59 14.93
N ILE A 31 10.14 10.41 14.47
CA ILE A 31 11.58 10.10 14.40
C ILE A 31 12.30 10.97 13.34
N PHE A 32 11.69 11.13 12.16
CA PHE A 32 12.37 11.83 11.07
C PHE A 32 12.14 13.35 11.06
N PHE A 33 11.09 13.84 11.68
CA PHE A 33 10.73 15.26 11.71
C PHE A 33 11.84 16.18 12.22
N PRO A 34 12.55 15.90 13.34
CA PRO A 34 13.62 16.76 13.81
C PRO A 34 14.73 16.99 12.78
N PHE A 35 15.04 15.97 11.97
CA PHE A 35 16.12 16.04 10.97
C PHE A 35 15.74 16.88 9.73
N VAL A 36 14.46 17.00 9.43
CA VAL A 36 13.98 17.69 8.22
C VAL A 36 13.25 19.00 8.50
N TYR A 37 12.98 19.32 9.76
CA TYR A 37 12.18 20.48 10.17
C TYR A 37 12.64 21.80 9.55
N GLN A 38 13.94 22.11 9.68
CA GLN A 38 14.51 23.36 9.16
C GLN A 38 14.39 23.47 7.63
N THR A 39 14.58 22.36 6.94
CA THR A 39 14.52 22.30 5.48
C THR A 39 13.08 22.42 4.97
N ILE A 40 12.15 21.80 5.66
CA ILE A 40 10.70 21.91 5.33
C ILE A 40 10.23 23.36 5.53
N GLN A 41 10.66 24.03 6.60
CA GLN A 41 10.32 25.44 6.82
C GLN A 41 10.80 26.35 5.67
N LYS A 42 12.02 26.14 5.20
CA LYS A 42 12.57 26.90 4.06
C LYS A 42 11.80 26.63 2.76
N LYS A 43 11.29 25.43 2.57
CA LYS A 43 10.57 24.98 1.37
C LYS A 43 9.04 25.07 1.47
N ARG A 44 8.50 25.91 2.33
CA ARG A 44 7.02 26.04 2.53
C ARG A 44 6.23 26.35 1.25
N LYS A 45 6.80 27.15 0.35
CA LYS A 45 6.18 27.46 -0.96
C LYS A 45 6.11 26.21 -1.84
N ASP A 46 7.19 25.44 -1.86
CA ASP A 46 7.24 24.19 -2.64
C ASP A 46 6.27 23.16 -2.10
N PHE A 47 6.10 23.06 -0.76
CA PHE A 47 5.09 22.21 -0.14
C PHE A 47 3.67 22.54 -0.61
N LYS A 48 3.28 23.83 -0.65
CA LYS A 48 1.97 24.24 -1.14
C LYS A 48 1.76 23.85 -2.62
N ASN A 49 2.80 24.01 -3.45
CA ASN A 49 2.74 23.68 -4.87
C ASN A 49 2.65 22.17 -5.13
N GLU A 50 3.27 21.36 -4.28
CA GLU A 50 3.30 19.91 -4.42
C GLU A 50 2.28 19.19 -3.52
N PHE A 51 1.47 19.94 -2.75
CA PHE A 51 0.56 19.39 -1.73
C PHE A 51 -0.33 18.26 -2.28
N TRP A 52 -1.01 18.48 -3.40
CA TRP A 52 -1.90 17.48 -3.99
C TRP A 52 -1.18 16.22 -4.45
N LYS A 53 0.05 16.34 -4.93
CA LYS A 53 0.88 15.19 -5.30
C LYS A 53 1.29 14.40 -4.06
N LEU A 54 1.76 15.08 -3.03
CA LEU A 54 2.13 14.46 -1.75
C LEU A 54 0.91 13.84 -1.06
N PHE A 55 -0.24 14.52 -1.08
CA PHE A 55 -1.49 14.01 -0.52
C PHE A 55 -1.95 12.73 -1.22
N PHE A 56 -1.96 12.72 -2.55
CA PHE A 56 -2.32 11.51 -3.32
C PHE A 56 -1.38 10.34 -3.04
N LEU A 57 -0.06 10.60 -3.01
CA LEU A 57 0.94 9.59 -2.67
C LEU A 57 0.77 9.08 -1.23
N SER A 58 0.44 9.97 -0.30
CA SER A 58 0.18 9.59 1.08
C SER A 58 -1.09 8.77 1.22
N ALA A 59 -2.15 9.15 0.51
CA ALA A 59 -3.42 8.44 0.51
C ALA A 59 -3.27 7.01 -0.05
N THR A 60 -2.54 6.85 -1.15
CA THR A 60 -2.34 5.54 -1.77
C THR A 60 -1.27 4.71 -1.06
N GLY A 61 -0.08 5.27 -0.82
CA GLY A 61 1.08 4.53 -0.29
C GLY A 61 1.05 4.32 1.21
N TYR A 62 0.60 5.30 1.97
CA TYR A 62 0.68 5.28 3.44
C TYR A 62 -0.66 4.92 4.10
N ALA A 63 -1.76 5.54 3.67
CA ALA A 63 -3.08 5.20 4.20
C ALA A 63 -3.62 3.91 3.56
N GLY A 64 -3.76 3.85 2.24
CA GLY A 64 -4.30 2.69 1.54
C GLY A 64 -3.44 1.43 1.76
N CYS A 65 -2.17 1.46 1.35
CA CYS A 65 -1.27 0.32 1.57
C CYS A 65 -0.91 0.10 3.05
N GLY A 66 -1.10 1.10 3.90
CA GLY A 66 -0.86 1.00 5.33
C GLY A 66 -1.97 0.29 6.07
N ALA A 67 -3.24 0.66 5.84
CA ALA A 67 -4.39 0.18 6.59
C ALA A 67 -5.08 -1.04 5.96
N LEU A 68 -5.28 -1.06 4.62
CA LEU A 68 -6.03 -2.12 3.96
C LEU A 68 -5.50 -3.54 4.20
N PRO A 69 -4.17 -3.79 4.25
CA PRO A 69 -3.66 -5.12 4.60
C PRO A 69 -4.03 -5.55 6.02
N TYR A 70 -4.07 -4.61 6.97
CA TYR A 70 -4.46 -4.94 8.35
C TYR A 70 -5.95 -5.25 8.43
N VAL A 71 -6.81 -4.45 7.78
CA VAL A 71 -8.26 -4.73 7.66
C VAL A 71 -8.51 -6.07 6.96
N SER A 72 -7.76 -6.36 5.90
CA SER A 72 -7.80 -7.65 5.20
C SER A 72 -7.53 -8.83 6.14
N GLY A 73 -6.54 -8.67 7.04
CA GLY A 73 -6.15 -9.70 8.00
C GLY A 73 -7.25 -10.15 8.97
N LEU A 74 -8.33 -9.36 9.13
CA LEU A 74 -9.47 -9.75 9.96
C LEU A 74 -10.24 -10.96 9.39
N THR A 75 -10.31 -11.10 8.07
CA THR A 75 -11.21 -12.04 7.41
C THR A 75 -10.53 -13.00 6.43
N THR A 76 -9.24 -12.77 6.08
CA THR A 76 -8.51 -13.64 5.16
C THR A 76 -7.20 -14.18 5.76
N THR A 77 -6.59 -15.14 5.09
CA THR A 77 -5.33 -15.78 5.54
C THR A 77 -4.11 -14.99 5.04
N VAL A 78 -3.00 -15.08 5.80
CA VAL A 78 -1.71 -14.48 5.40
C VAL A 78 -1.26 -15.00 4.03
N THR A 79 -1.56 -16.27 3.73
CA THR A 79 -1.24 -16.88 2.44
C THR A 79 -1.98 -16.20 1.31
N ASN A 80 -3.31 -16.03 1.40
CA ASN A 80 -4.12 -15.34 0.41
C ASN A 80 -3.65 -13.90 0.22
N MET A 81 -3.44 -13.17 1.35
CA MET A 81 -2.93 -11.82 1.32
C MET A 81 -1.61 -11.71 0.55
N SER A 82 -0.67 -12.62 0.83
CA SER A 82 0.65 -12.63 0.19
C SER A 82 0.56 -12.92 -1.31
N ILE A 83 -0.29 -13.85 -1.71
CA ILE A 83 -0.50 -14.22 -3.11
C ILE A 83 -1.12 -13.06 -3.89
N ILE A 84 -2.20 -12.47 -3.37
CA ILE A 84 -2.89 -11.35 -4.04
C ILE A 84 -1.95 -10.13 -4.12
N TYR A 85 -1.21 -9.85 -3.04
CA TYR A 85 -0.27 -8.73 -3.04
C TYR A 85 0.92 -8.95 -3.99
N ALA A 86 1.30 -10.19 -4.25
CA ALA A 86 2.32 -10.54 -5.24
C ALA A 86 1.92 -10.20 -6.70
N LEU A 87 0.64 -9.91 -6.96
CA LEU A 87 0.17 -9.39 -8.25
C LEU A 87 0.51 -7.90 -8.46
N SER A 88 0.96 -7.18 -7.42
CA SER A 88 1.25 -5.73 -7.52
C SER A 88 2.21 -5.36 -8.65
N PRO A 89 3.30 -6.09 -8.94
CA PRO A 89 4.17 -5.77 -10.09
C PRO A 89 3.44 -5.84 -11.43
N ILE A 90 2.49 -6.76 -11.56
CA ILE A 90 1.66 -6.90 -12.77
C ILE A 90 0.78 -5.65 -12.92
N PHE A 91 0.12 -5.22 -11.84
CA PHE A 91 -0.68 -3.99 -11.84
C PHE A 91 0.17 -2.75 -12.13
N ILE A 92 1.42 -2.68 -11.63
CA ILE A 92 2.34 -1.58 -11.94
C ILE A 92 2.57 -1.51 -13.45
N VAL A 93 2.89 -2.63 -14.09
CA VAL A 93 3.16 -2.68 -15.54
C VAL A 93 1.91 -2.30 -16.35
N LEU A 94 0.76 -2.90 -16.04
CA LEU A 94 -0.49 -2.67 -16.77
C LEU A 94 -1.01 -1.24 -16.59
N LEU A 95 -1.04 -0.73 -15.34
CA LEU A 95 -1.49 0.62 -15.06
C LEU A 95 -0.52 1.68 -15.60
N SER A 96 0.80 1.44 -15.55
CA SER A 96 1.77 2.34 -16.15
C SER A 96 1.57 2.44 -17.65
N ALA A 97 1.42 1.32 -18.34
CA ALA A 97 1.13 1.29 -19.78
C ALA A 97 -0.18 2.04 -20.12
N TYR A 98 -1.22 1.86 -19.31
CA TYR A 98 -2.50 2.53 -19.50
C TYR A 98 -2.42 4.04 -19.27
N ILE A 99 -1.81 4.48 -18.15
CA ILE A 99 -1.73 5.89 -17.74
C ILE A 99 -0.83 6.69 -18.68
N TYR A 100 0.35 6.14 -19.02
CA TYR A 100 1.34 6.83 -19.87
C TYR A 100 1.22 6.46 -21.34
N LYS A 101 0.25 5.61 -21.71
CA LYS A 101 0.03 5.14 -23.08
C LYS A 101 1.30 4.53 -23.73
N GLU A 102 2.13 3.91 -22.90
CA GLU A 102 3.35 3.27 -23.34
C GLU A 102 3.04 1.89 -23.93
N ARG A 103 3.70 1.55 -25.04
CA ARG A 103 3.59 0.21 -25.59
C ARG A 103 4.45 -0.76 -24.79
N LEU A 104 3.83 -1.79 -24.25
CA LEU A 104 4.57 -2.86 -23.56
C LEU A 104 5.49 -3.57 -24.56
N LYS A 105 6.73 -3.82 -24.15
CA LYS A 105 7.66 -4.66 -24.92
C LYS A 105 7.23 -6.13 -24.80
N TYR A 106 7.53 -6.92 -25.84
CA TYR A 106 7.22 -8.36 -25.87
C TYR A 106 7.69 -9.10 -24.61
N LEU A 107 8.88 -8.78 -24.12
CA LEU A 107 9.44 -9.37 -22.91
C LEU A 107 8.59 -9.04 -21.64
N GLN A 108 7.96 -7.87 -21.59
CA GLN A 108 7.07 -7.50 -20.48
C GLN A 108 5.76 -8.30 -20.50
N TYR A 109 5.21 -8.57 -21.70
CA TYR A 109 4.06 -9.47 -21.83
C TYR A 109 4.40 -10.89 -21.36
N CYS A 110 5.54 -11.42 -21.77
CA CYS A 110 6.00 -12.74 -21.32
C CYS A 110 6.19 -12.78 -19.80
N ALA A 111 6.77 -11.74 -19.19
CA ALA A 111 6.97 -11.65 -17.76
C ALA A 111 5.64 -11.59 -16.99
N VAL A 112 4.65 -10.84 -17.49
CA VAL A 112 3.30 -10.77 -16.90
C VAL A 112 2.62 -12.13 -16.97
N LEU A 113 2.65 -12.80 -18.13
CA LEU A 113 2.06 -14.13 -18.28
C LEU A 113 2.73 -15.17 -17.39
N LEU A 114 4.05 -15.15 -17.30
CA LEU A 114 4.81 -16.06 -16.41
C LEU A 114 4.47 -15.82 -14.94
N SER A 115 4.34 -14.56 -14.53
CA SER A 115 3.93 -14.21 -13.15
C SER A 115 2.52 -14.66 -12.85
N LEU A 116 1.56 -14.47 -13.78
CA LEU A 116 0.18 -14.95 -13.62
C LEU A 116 0.14 -16.47 -13.50
N PHE A 117 0.91 -17.17 -14.34
CA PHE A 117 1.01 -18.63 -14.29
C PHE A 117 1.57 -19.10 -12.94
N GLY A 118 2.67 -18.49 -12.47
CA GLY A 118 3.27 -18.82 -11.17
C GLY A 118 2.33 -18.60 -10.00
N VAL A 119 1.62 -17.47 -9.96
CA VAL A 119 0.63 -17.17 -8.93
C VAL A 119 -0.53 -18.16 -8.99
N SER A 120 -1.05 -18.47 -10.18
CA SER A 120 -2.12 -19.45 -10.36
C SER A 120 -1.69 -20.85 -9.87
N PHE A 121 -0.47 -21.27 -10.20
CA PHE A 121 0.06 -22.55 -9.73
C PHE A 121 0.12 -22.67 -8.20
N ILE A 122 0.50 -21.56 -7.52
CA ILE A 122 0.52 -21.50 -6.05
C ILE A 122 -0.91 -21.57 -5.48
N ILE A 123 -1.86 -20.80 -6.05
CA ILE A 123 -3.26 -20.77 -5.59
C ILE A 123 -3.88 -22.17 -5.69
N PHE A 124 -3.65 -22.85 -6.81
CA PHE A 124 -4.24 -24.18 -7.04
C PHE A 124 -3.49 -25.29 -6.33
N LYS A 125 -2.34 -25.03 -5.69
CA LYS A 125 -1.48 -26.07 -5.08
C LYS A 125 -1.20 -27.22 -6.05
N GLY A 126 -1.05 -26.91 -7.32
CA GLY A 126 -0.86 -27.91 -8.39
C GLY A 126 -2.10 -28.76 -8.72
N ASN A 127 -3.27 -28.48 -8.16
CA ASN A 127 -4.49 -29.25 -8.42
C ASN A 127 -5.63 -28.35 -8.92
N LEU A 128 -6.06 -28.57 -10.17
CA LEU A 128 -7.11 -27.78 -10.81
C LEU A 128 -8.48 -27.88 -10.11
N ASN A 129 -8.74 -28.95 -9.39
CA ASN A 129 -10.02 -29.10 -8.64
C ASN A 129 -10.12 -28.05 -7.50
N ASN A 130 -9.00 -27.51 -7.02
CA ASN A 130 -9.01 -26.45 -6.02
C ASN A 130 -9.55 -25.12 -6.57
N PHE A 131 -9.60 -24.97 -7.90
CA PHE A 131 -10.20 -23.77 -8.54
C PHE A 131 -11.69 -23.64 -8.23
N LEU A 132 -12.40 -24.75 -8.16
CA LEU A 132 -13.85 -24.78 -7.88
C LEU A 132 -14.18 -24.54 -6.40
N ASN A 133 -13.18 -24.68 -5.52
CA ASN A 133 -13.30 -24.54 -4.07
C ASN A 133 -12.67 -23.25 -3.52
N LEU A 134 -12.46 -22.24 -4.36
CA LEU A 134 -11.94 -20.94 -3.92
C LEU A 134 -13.00 -20.21 -3.10
N ASN A 135 -12.77 -20.12 -1.81
CA ASN A 135 -13.58 -19.29 -0.91
C ASN A 135 -12.99 -17.88 -0.89
N PHE A 136 -13.63 -16.97 -1.61
CA PHE A 136 -13.28 -15.54 -1.54
C PHE A 136 -13.88 -14.93 -0.28
N SER A 137 -13.04 -14.22 0.46
CA SER A 137 -13.44 -13.46 1.63
C SER A 137 -13.47 -11.95 1.32
N ILE A 138 -14.19 -11.19 2.14
CA ILE A 138 -14.14 -9.71 2.06
C ILE A 138 -12.70 -9.20 2.22
N GLY A 139 -11.87 -9.87 3.02
CA GLY A 139 -10.46 -9.55 3.17
C GLY A 139 -9.65 -9.62 1.88
N ASP A 140 -10.01 -10.52 0.97
CA ASP A 140 -9.32 -10.62 -0.32
C ASP A 140 -9.57 -9.39 -1.20
N VAL A 141 -10.74 -8.76 -1.08
CA VAL A 141 -11.06 -7.48 -1.75
C VAL A 141 -10.22 -6.34 -1.17
N TRP A 142 -10.05 -6.29 0.15
CA TRP A 142 -9.24 -5.26 0.80
C TRP A 142 -7.76 -5.36 0.41
N ILE A 143 -7.19 -6.58 0.37
CA ILE A 143 -5.79 -6.74 -0.04
C ILE A 143 -5.59 -6.47 -1.53
N PHE A 144 -6.58 -6.77 -2.37
CA PHE A 144 -6.58 -6.41 -3.78
C PHE A 144 -6.56 -4.88 -3.95
N GLY A 145 -7.40 -4.16 -3.19
CA GLY A 145 -7.38 -2.70 -3.12
C GLY A 145 -6.01 -2.15 -2.68
N ALA A 146 -5.37 -2.78 -1.68
CA ALA A 146 -4.02 -2.44 -1.26
C ALA A 146 -2.98 -2.63 -2.38
N ALA A 147 -3.09 -3.71 -3.16
CA ALA A 147 -2.19 -3.97 -4.29
C ALA A 147 -2.32 -2.91 -5.40
N ILE A 148 -3.55 -2.46 -5.68
CA ILE A 148 -3.80 -1.35 -6.62
C ILE A 148 -3.25 -0.04 -6.06
N CYS A 149 -3.50 0.29 -4.79
CA CYS A 149 -2.97 1.48 -4.12
C CYS A 149 -1.43 1.51 -4.18
N TRP A 150 -0.78 0.38 -3.91
CA TRP A 150 0.67 0.25 -4.02
C TRP A 150 1.16 0.47 -5.44
N SER A 151 0.45 -0.03 -6.42
CA SER A 151 0.81 0.12 -7.83
C SER A 151 0.72 1.58 -8.27
N LEU A 152 -0.36 2.27 -7.92
CA LEU A 152 -0.52 3.70 -8.18
C LEU A 152 0.56 4.53 -7.46
N PHE A 153 0.78 4.26 -6.18
CA PHE A 153 1.85 4.90 -5.42
C PHE A 153 3.21 4.75 -6.10
N SER A 154 3.57 3.53 -6.49
CA SER A 154 4.86 3.22 -7.13
C SER A 154 5.03 3.97 -8.47
N ILE A 155 3.99 3.97 -9.31
CA ILE A 155 3.99 4.65 -10.61
C ILE A 155 4.17 6.16 -10.43
N PHE A 156 3.37 6.79 -9.58
CA PHE A 156 3.42 8.24 -9.41
C PHE A 156 4.61 8.70 -8.58
N LEU A 157 5.12 7.88 -7.66
CA LEU A 157 6.34 8.18 -6.90
C LEU A 157 7.55 8.36 -7.80
N ILE A 158 7.68 7.52 -8.83
CA ILE A 158 8.80 7.57 -9.78
C ILE A 158 8.60 8.70 -10.80
N ASN A 159 7.39 8.87 -11.32
CA ASN A 159 7.13 9.79 -12.42
C ASN A 159 6.96 11.25 -11.98
N TRP A 160 6.47 11.50 -10.77
CA TRP A 160 6.31 12.85 -10.27
C TRP A 160 7.61 13.36 -9.64
N LYS A 161 8.30 14.22 -10.38
CA LYS A 161 9.47 14.96 -9.87
C LYS A 161 9.05 15.80 -8.67
N SER A 162 9.89 15.83 -7.64
CA SER A 162 9.70 16.62 -6.44
C SER A 162 10.96 17.43 -6.14
N LYS A 163 10.78 18.60 -5.54
CA LYS A 163 11.87 19.43 -5.00
C LYS A 163 12.35 18.98 -3.64
N PHE A 164 11.64 18.02 -3.02
CA PHE A 164 12.00 17.43 -1.74
C PHE A 164 12.94 16.26 -1.93
N ASN A 165 13.94 16.16 -1.06
CA ASN A 165 14.79 14.98 -0.96
C ASN A 165 13.97 13.76 -0.52
N ILE A 166 14.53 12.55 -0.71
CA ILE A 166 13.84 11.29 -0.39
C ILE A 166 13.38 11.28 1.07
N ILE A 167 14.24 11.71 2.01
CA ILE A 167 13.89 11.72 3.45
C ILE A 167 12.82 12.77 3.75
N GLU A 168 12.95 13.99 3.19
CA GLU A 168 11.94 15.05 3.33
C GLU A 168 10.57 14.59 2.81
N ARG A 169 10.56 14.01 1.61
CA ARG A 169 9.35 13.49 0.98
C ARG A 169 8.72 12.36 1.78
N PHE A 170 9.54 11.43 2.27
CA PHE A 170 9.10 10.34 3.11
C PHE A 170 8.46 10.84 4.42
N THR A 171 9.09 11.82 5.09
CA THR A 171 8.57 12.42 6.32
C THR A 171 7.25 13.16 6.09
N LEU A 172 7.14 13.94 5.01
CA LEU A 172 5.90 14.64 4.66
C LEU A 172 4.76 13.65 4.33
N MET A 173 5.07 12.59 3.59
CA MET A 173 4.09 11.58 3.26
C MET A 173 3.65 10.76 4.49
N SER A 174 4.55 10.48 5.45
CA SER A 174 4.18 9.80 6.69
C SER A 174 3.26 10.66 7.56
N LEU A 175 3.50 11.99 7.63
CA LEU A 175 2.59 12.92 8.29
C LEU A 175 1.21 12.95 7.63
N LEU A 176 1.16 13.18 6.32
CA LEU A 176 -0.12 13.25 5.59
C LEU A 176 -0.86 11.91 5.64
N GLY A 177 -0.15 10.78 5.56
CA GLY A 177 -0.72 9.45 5.68
C GLY A 177 -1.34 9.20 7.07
N SER A 178 -0.65 9.59 8.15
CA SER A 178 -1.22 9.49 9.49
C SER A 178 -2.43 10.41 9.67
N LEU A 179 -2.38 11.65 9.15
CA LEU A 179 -3.53 12.57 9.20
C LEU A 179 -4.76 12.03 8.46
N ILE A 180 -4.57 11.37 7.32
CA ILE A 180 -5.65 10.71 6.58
C ILE A 180 -6.25 9.55 7.39
N LEU A 181 -5.42 8.82 8.15
CA LEU A 181 -5.87 7.69 8.95
C LEU A 181 -6.56 8.08 10.27
N ILE A 182 -6.32 9.28 10.82
CA ILE A 182 -6.92 9.73 12.07
C ILE A 182 -8.45 9.61 12.10
N PRO A 183 -9.22 10.10 11.09
CA PRO A 183 -10.67 9.96 11.13
C PRO A 183 -11.13 8.48 11.14
N PHE A 184 -10.45 7.61 10.41
CA PHE A 184 -10.75 6.18 10.40
C PHE A 184 -10.37 5.51 11.73
N PHE A 185 -9.27 5.93 12.36
CA PHE A 185 -8.89 5.49 13.69
C PHE A 185 -9.93 5.89 14.74
N LEU A 186 -10.46 7.12 14.69
CA LEU A 186 -11.50 7.56 15.60
C LEU A 186 -12.79 6.75 15.42
N ILE A 187 -13.22 6.49 14.19
CA ILE A 187 -14.39 5.65 13.91
C ILE A 187 -14.16 4.23 14.46
N GLU A 188 -13.01 3.66 14.21
CA GLU A 188 -12.65 2.32 14.70
C GLU A 188 -12.67 2.27 16.23
N HIS A 189 -12.09 3.28 16.89
CA HIS A 189 -12.07 3.36 18.35
C HIS A 189 -13.47 3.40 18.95
N PHE A 190 -14.41 4.15 18.35
CA PHE A 190 -15.80 4.19 18.79
C PHE A 190 -16.59 2.91 18.52
N LEU A 191 -16.16 2.09 17.58
CA LEU A 191 -16.80 0.80 17.27
C LEU A 191 -16.27 -0.35 18.13
N PHE A 192 -15.07 -0.23 18.69
CA PHE A 192 -14.44 -1.24 19.55
C PHE A 192 -14.60 -0.95 21.06
N LEU A 193 -15.18 0.20 21.44
CA LEU A 193 -15.67 0.50 22.80
C LEU A 193 -17.11 0.05 22.96
#